data_190db15deb826dfae7d08927c5e5b95e
#
_entry.id   190db15deb826dfae7d08927c5e5b95e
#
_cell.length_a   1.000
_cell.length_b   1.000
_cell.length_c   1.000
_cell.angle_alpha   90.00
_cell.angle_beta   90.00
_cell.angle_gamma   90.00
#
_symmetry.space_group_name_H-M   'P 1'
#
loop_
_entity.id
_entity.type
_entity.pdbx_description
1 polymer ?
#
loop_
_entity_poly.entity_id
_entity_poly.type
_entity_poly.pdbx_seq_one_letter_code
_entity_poly.pdbx_strand_id
1 'polypeptide(L)'
;MAITFDNIAGGELAEKFTMALAQIGRNILDPNMDPAAARGMTINLKFKPGSRGTIDIEFEVKTKLAGFQKSETVFLVGQDLNTGRIEMSEYGSDRPQVTSVAAA
;
A
#
# COMPACT_ATOMS: atom_id res chain seq x y z
N MET A 1 24.29 23.52 -20.01
CA MET A 1 23.73 22.18 -20.16
C MET A 1 22.24 22.21 -19.82
N ALA A 2 21.40 21.62 -20.63
CA ALA A 2 19.98 21.65 -20.37
C ALA A 2 19.60 20.72 -19.21
N ILE A 3 18.62 21.11 -18.44
CA ILE A 3 18.06 20.28 -17.38
C ILE A 3 17.11 19.28 -18.03
N THR A 4 17.29 18.01 -17.73
CA THR A 4 16.43 16.93 -18.22
C THR A 4 16.02 16.03 -17.08
N PHE A 5 15.02 15.21 -17.31
CA PHE A 5 14.59 14.21 -16.32
C PHE A 5 15.78 13.32 -15.92
N ASP A 6 16.65 12.99 -16.85
CA ASP A 6 17.77 12.08 -16.60
C ASP A 6 18.89 12.71 -15.78
N ASN A 7 19.04 14.02 -15.79
CA ASN A 7 20.17 14.65 -15.12
C ASN A 7 19.81 15.46 -13.87
N ILE A 8 18.53 15.63 -13.54
CA ILE A 8 18.12 16.33 -12.32
C ILE A 8 18.77 15.68 -11.11
N ALA A 9 19.33 16.51 -10.22
CA ALA A 9 19.97 16.08 -8.99
C ALA A 9 21.07 15.01 -9.20
N GLY A 10 21.82 15.15 -10.31
CA GLY A 10 22.85 14.17 -10.64
C GLY A 10 22.33 12.80 -11.04
N GLY A 11 21.08 12.74 -11.51
CA GLY A 11 20.44 11.50 -11.91
C GLY A 11 19.59 10.84 -10.83
N GLU A 12 19.45 11.47 -9.66
CA GLU A 12 18.70 10.87 -8.55
C GLU A 12 17.23 10.65 -8.88
N LEU A 13 16.59 11.59 -9.57
CA LEU A 13 15.18 11.44 -9.95
C LEU A 13 14.97 10.26 -10.89
N ALA A 14 15.84 10.14 -11.91
CA ALA A 14 15.76 9.02 -12.85
C ALA A 14 16.02 7.69 -12.15
N GLU A 15 16.96 7.66 -11.21
CA GLU A 15 17.23 6.46 -10.41
C GLU A 15 16.04 6.04 -9.59
N LYS A 16 15.41 6.99 -8.89
CA LYS A 16 14.20 6.70 -8.11
C LYS A 16 13.05 6.22 -8.97
N PHE A 17 12.90 6.78 -10.17
CA PHE A 17 11.92 6.30 -11.15
C PHE A 17 12.17 4.84 -11.52
N THR A 18 13.41 4.48 -11.81
CA THR A 18 13.78 3.11 -12.17
C THR A 18 13.51 2.14 -11.02
N MET A 19 13.83 2.54 -9.80
CA MET A 19 13.57 1.72 -8.61
C MET A 19 12.06 1.52 -8.40
N ALA A 20 11.27 2.58 -8.56
CA ALA A 20 9.82 2.51 -8.45
C ALA A 20 9.22 1.61 -9.53
N LEU A 21 9.73 1.70 -10.75
CA LEU A 21 9.26 0.87 -11.85
C LEU A 21 9.54 -0.61 -11.59
N ALA A 22 10.72 -0.93 -11.06
CA ALA A 22 11.05 -2.30 -10.69
C ALA A 22 10.16 -2.81 -9.55
N GLN A 23 9.82 -1.95 -8.59
CA GLN A 23 8.92 -2.29 -7.50
C GLN A 23 7.52 -2.62 -8.01
N ILE A 24 7.00 -1.83 -8.94
CA ILE A 24 5.71 -2.09 -9.58
C ILE A 24 5.76 -3.42 -10.33
N GLY A 25 6.83 -3.66 -11.09
CA GLY A 25 6.98 -4.91 -11.83
C GLY A 25 6.99 -6.14 -10.93
N ARG A 26 7.70 -6.09 -9.83
CA ARG A 26 7.71 -7.18 -8.85
C ARG A 26 6.32 -7.42 -8.25
N ASN A 27 5.59 -6.34 -7.97
CA ASN A 27 4.23 -6.45 -7.44
C ASN A 27 3.27 -7.08 -8.46
N ILE A 28 3.41 -6.75 -9.74
CA ILE A 28 2.59 -7.35 -10.81
C ILE A 28 2.85 -8.84 -10.93
N LEU A 29 4.11 -9.26 -10.80
CA LEU A 29 4.50 -10.65 -10.94
C LEU A 29 4.25 -11.49 -9.68
N ASP A 30 3.92 -10.86 -8.58
CA ASP A 30 3.68 -11.57 -7.32
C ASP A 30 2.32 -12.26 -7.36
N PRO A 31 2.28 -13.61 -7.30
CA PRO A 31 1.02 -14.35 -7.40
C PRO A 31 0.10 -14.18 -6.20
N ASN A 32 0.60 -13.65 -5.09
CA ASN A 32 -0.21 -13.43 -3.89
C ASN A 32 -0.97 -12.10 -3.94
N MET A 33 -0.65 -11.24 -4.90
CA MET A 33 -1.28 -9.93 -5.05
C MET A 33 -2.50 -10.01 -5.96
N ASP A 34 -3.38 -9.04 -5.82
CA ASP A 34 -4.59 -8.95 -6.66
C ASP A 34 -4.17 -8.67 -8.11
N PRO A 35 -4.39 -9.63 -9.04
CA PRO A 35 -3.94 -9.44 -10.42
C PRO A 35 -4.78 -8.42 -11.19
N ALA A 36 -5.97 -8.11 -10.71
CA ALA A 36 -6.88 -7.18 -11.38
C ALA A 36 -6.68 -5.73 -10.91
N ALA A 37 -5.95 -5.51 -9.82
CA ALA A 37 -5.76 -4.18 -9.28
C ALA A 37 -4.80 -3.38 -10.14
N ALA A 38 -5.14 -2.13 -10.40
CA ALA A 38 -4.25 -1.21 -11.07
C ALA A 38 -3.12 -0.78 -10.12
N ARG A 39 -1.94 -0.63 -10.66
CA ARG A 39 -0.79 -0.06 -9.95
C ARG A 39 -0.53 1.33 -10.50
N GLY A 40 0.10 2.17 -9.73
CA GLY A 40 0.39 3.53 -10.16
C GLY A 40 1.71 4.03 -9.64
N MET A 41 2.18 5.10 -10.28
CA MET A 41 3.35 5.84 -9.84
C MET A 41 3.02 7.32 -9.92
N THR A 42 3.39 8.05 -8.88
CA THR A 42 3.26 9.50 -8.85
C THR A 42 4.63 10.11 -8.67
N ILE A 43 4.97 11.02 -9.58
CA ILE A 43 6.19 11.81 -9.49
C ILE A 43 5.77 13.24 -9.21
N ASN A 44 6.22 13.78 -8.08
CA ASN A 44 5.88 15.13 -7.67
C ASN A 44 7.13 15.97 -7.60
N LEU A 45 7.11 17.10 -8.30
CA LEU A 45 8.19 18.08 -8.29
C LEU A 45 7.60 19.39 -7.75
N LYS A 46 8.24 19.93 -6.72
CA LYS A 46 7.81 21.16 -6.08
C LYS A 46 8.91 22.20 -6.22
N PHE A 47 8.54 23.36 -6.74
CA PHE A 47 9.46 24.45 -7.01
C PHE A 47 9.15 25.60 -6.06
N LYS A 48 10.13 25.99 -5.26
CA LYS A 48 10.01 27.15 -4.37
C LYS A 48 10.99 28.22 -4.77
N PRO A 49 10.54 29.46 -5.03
CA PRO A 49 11.50 30.56 -5.25
C PRO A 49 12.36 30.78 -4.02
N GLY A 50 13.66 30.81 -4.24
CA GLY A 50 14.63 31.14 -3.19
C GLY A 50 15.07 32.58 -3.30
N SER A 51 16.13 32.91 -2.56
CA SER A 51 16.74 34.24 -2.62
C SER A 51 17.72 34.31 -3.80
N ARG A 52 17.90 35.51 -4.34
CA ARG A 52 18.89 35.80 -5.37
C ARG A 52 18.73 35.00 -6.67
N GLY A 53 17.48 34.75 -7.10
CA GLY A 53 17.22 34.08 -8.34
C GLY A 53 17.40 32.57 -8.30
N THR A 54 17.53 31.99 -7.11
CA THR A 54 17.57 30.54 -6.95
C THR A 54 16.18 29.95 -6.86
N ILE A 55 16.06 28.66 -7.12
CA ILE A 55 14.82 27.91 -6.95
C ILE A 55 15.16 26.64 -6.19
N ASP A 56 14.49 26.43 -5.07
CA ASP A 56 14.60 25.20 -4.31
C ASP A 56 13.62 24.18 -4.90
N ILE A 57 14.14 23.01 -5.22
CA ILE A 57 13.33 21.95 -5.84
C ILE A 57 13.30 20.76 -4.91
N GLU A 58 12.09 20.37 -4.56
CA GLU A 58 11.82 19.11 -3.86
C GLU A 58 11.17 18.13 -4.81
N PHE A 59 11.56 16.87 -4.76
CA PHE A 59 10.94 15.86 -5.58
C PHE A 59 10.77 14.57 -4.81
N GLU A 60 9.72 13.85 -5.17
CA GLU A 60 9.44 12.53 -4.59
C GLU A 60 8.81 11.64 -5.64
N VAL A 61 9.04 10.34 -5.50
CA VAL A 61 8.44 9.31 -6.34
C VAL A 61 7.71 8.36 -5.41
N LYS A 62 6.41 8.22 -5.64
CA LYS A 62 5.55 7.33 -4.84
C LYS A 62 4.96 6.27 -5.72
N THR A 63 4.83 5.07 -5.18
CA THR A 63 4.15 3.97 -5.86
C THR A 63 2.86 3.62 -5.15
N LYS A 64 1.87 3.20 -5.95
CA LYS A 64 0.67 2.58 -5.46
C LYS A 64 0.68 1.14 -5.94
N LEU A 65 0.83 0.22 -5.01
CA LEU A 65 0.94 -1.21 -5.31
C LEU A 65 -0.40 -1.90 -5.04
N ALA A 66 -0.57 -3.08 -5.62
CA ALA A 66 -1.71 -3.92 -5.29
C ALA A 66 -1.48 -4.59 -3.95
N GLY A 67 -2.56 -4.74 -3.18
CA GLY A 67 -2.53 -5.53 -1.96
C GLY A 67 -2.74 -7.02 -2.24
N PHE A 68 -2.82 -7.79 -1.18
CA PHE A 68 -3.09 -9.22 -1.29
C PHE A 68 -4.44 -9.48 -1.94
N GLN A 69 -4.57 -10.62 -2.58
CA GLN A 69 -5.86 -11.07 -3.10
C GLN A 69 -6.87 -11.13 -1.96
N LYS A 70 -8.10 -10.77 -2.29
CA LYS A 70 -9.20 -10.85 -1.33
C LYS A 70 -9.47 -12.31 -0.99
N SER A 71 -9.66 -12.57 0.29
CA SER A 71 -10.09 -13.85 0.78
C SER A 71 -11.39 -13.65 1.56
N GLU A 72 -12.23 -14.66 1.56
CA GLU A 72 -13.50 -14.60 2.26
C GLU A 72 -13.63 -15.77 3.21
N THR A 73 -14.23 -15.50 4.33
CA THR A 73 -14.64 -16.53 5.28
C THR A 73 -15.94 -16.10 5.94
N VAL A 74 -16.57 -17.01 6.65
CA VAL A 74 -17.83 -16.73 7.35
C VAL A 74 -17.65 -17.04 8.81
N PHE A 75 -17.98 -16.07 9.64
CA PHE A 75 -18.01 -16.24 11.09
C PHE A 75 -19.43 -16.40 11.58
N LEU A 76 -19.60 -17.26 12.56
CA LEU A 76 -20.81 -17.27 13.37
C LEU A 76 -20.58 -16.36 14.56
N VAL A 77 -21.56 -15.52 14.86
CA VAL A 77 -21.50 -14.61 15.99
C VAL A 77 -22.68 -14.86 16.91
N GLY A 78 -22.44 -14.93 18.18
CA GLY A 78 -23.47 -15.06 19.20
C GLY A 78 -23.10 -14.27 20.42
N GLN A 79 -24.03 -14.18 21.35
CA GLN A 79 -23.84 -13.49 22.61
C GLN A 79 -24.21 -14.41 23.76
N ASP A 80 -23.33 -14.53 24.75
CA ASP A 80 -23.64 -15.23 26.00
C ASP A 80 -24.59 -14.36 26.82
N LEU A 81 -25.77 -14.90 27.06
CA LEU A 81 -26.84 -14.18 27.79
C LEU A 81 -26.51 -13.93 29.24
N ASN A 82 -25.63 -14.74 29.86
CA ASN A 82 -25.27 -14.61 31.25
C ASN A 82 -24.19 -13.57 31.48
N THR A 83 -23.18 -13.49 30.56
CA THR A 83 -22.05 -12.62 30.75
C THR A 83 -22.09 -11.41 29.84
N GLY A 84 -22.93 -11.43 28.81
CA GLY A 84 -22.98 -10.40 27.77
C GLY A 84 -21.80 -10.42 26.79
N ARG A 85 -20.94 -11.43 26.88
CA ARG A 85 -19.81 -11.57 26.02
C ARG A 85 -20.25 -11.96 24.60
N ILE A 86 -19.58 -11.37 23.62
CA ILE A 86 -19.75 -11.74 22.22
C ILE A 86 -18.77 -12.87 21.90
N GLU A 87 -19.30 -13.93 21.31
CA GLU A 87 -18.54 -15.10 20.91
C GLU A 87 -18.56 -15.24 19.40
N MET A 88 -17.42 -15.54 18.83
CA MET A 88 -17.28 -15.77 17.38
C MET A 88 -16.60 -17.09 17.13
N SER A 89 -17.05 -17.78 16.08
CA SER A 89 -16.42 -19.00 15.60
C SER A 89 -16.45 -19.00 14.08
N GLU A 90 -15.49 -19.68 13.48
CA GLU A 90 -15.44 -19.79 12.04
C GLU A 90 -16.37 -20.91 11.57
N TYR A 91 -17.22 -20.58 10.61
CA TYR A 91 -18.19 -21.53 10.05
C TYR A 91 -17.48 -22.59 9.22
N GLY A 92 -17.86 -23.85 9.41
CA GLY A 92 -17.30 -24.96 8.63
C GLY A 92 -15.92 -25.43 9.08
N SER A 93 -15.43 -24.90 10.18
CA SER A 93 -14.17 -25.38 10.76
C SER A 93 -14.34 -26.74 11.40
N ASP A 94 -13.41 -27.68 11.15
CA ASP A 94 -13.38 -28.98 11.83
C ASP A 94 -13.01 -28.88 13.30
N ARG A 95 -12.45 -27.74 13.71
CA ARG A 95 -12.07 -27.47 15.09
C ARG A 95 -12.95 -26.36 15.63
N PRO A 96 -13.59 -26.56 16.78
CA PRO A 96 -14.28 -25.45 17.42
C PRO A 96 -13.27 -24.37 17.78
N GLN A 97 -13.40 -23.23 17.15
CA GLN A 97 -12.61 -22.04 17.47
C GLN A 97 -13.56 -20.99 17.99
N VAL A 98 -13.61 -20.87 19.30
CA VAL A 98 -14.45 -19.83 19.91
C VAL A 98 -13.54 -18.72 20.40
N THR A 99 -13.70 -17.55 19.79
CA THR A 99 -13.01 -16.35 20.24
C THR A 99 -13.99 -15.48 21.00
N SER A 100 -13.67 -15.20 22.24
CA SER A 100 -14.48 -14.33 23.07
C SER A 100 -14.01 -12.90 22.88
N VAL A 101 -14.96 -12.03 22.47
CA VAL A 101 -14.70 -10.62 22.23
C VAL A 101 -15.51 -9.84 23.26
N ALA A 102 -14.87 -8.85 23.88
CA ALA A 102 -15.54 -8.01 24.86
C ALA A 102 -16.70 -7.25 24.22
N ALA A 103 -17.87 -7.28 24.86
CA ALA A 103 -19.00 -6.46 24.44
C ALA A 103 -18.67 -4.99 24.72
N ALA A 104 -18.93 -4.15 23.74
CA ALA A 104 -18.74 -2.72 23.90
C ALA A 104 -19.81 -2.09 24.80
#